data_d965067ad6bda7b9f9c0b45aeeea58c4
#
_entry.id   d965067ad6bda7b9f9c0b45aeeea58c4
#
_cell.length_a   1.000
_cell.length_b   1.000
_cell.length_c   1.000
_cell.angle_alpha   90.00
_cell.angle_beta   90.00
_cell.angle_gamma   90.00
#
_symmetry.space_group_name_H-M   'P 1'
#
loop_
_entity.id
_entity.type
_entity.pdbx_description
1 polymer ?
#
loop_
_entity_poly.entity_id
_entity_poly.type
_entity_poly.pdbx_seq_one_letter_code
_entity_poly.pdbx_strand_id
1 'polypeptide(L)'
;MNIAYSYTVEPQPEGGYLVQFVDLEEAFTEGETLEQAAFLAAEVLTGVLALRLERGEDVPPPSPAEGRPVAVPDAPVQAALLVRFAQQGKPLSELARAMGTSWPAAQRLTRPGNPTLKQLERAAAALGKRLVLALE
;
A
#
# COMPACT_ATOMS: atom_id res chain seq x y z
N MET A 1 10.99 -0.56 -4.34
CA MET A 1 9.66 -1.00 -4.77
C MET A 1 8.70 0.17 -4.77
N ASN A 2 7.89 0.30 -5.80
CA ASN A 2 6.95 1.40 -5.88
C ASN A 2 5.65 1.10 -5.12
N ILE A 3 5.24 2.03 -4.27
CA ILE A 3 3.96 1.98 -3.53
C ILE A 3 3.14 3.27 -3.73
N ALA A 4 3.48 4.05 -4.75
CA ALA A 4 2.76 5.27 -5.10
C ALA A 4 1.72 4.95 -6.19
N TYR A 5 0.45 5.11 -5.87
CA TYR A 5 -0.66 4.81 -6.78
C TYR A 5 -1.16 6.08 -7.43
N SER A 6 -1.31 6.05 -8.75
CA SER A 6 -1.78 7.21 -9.50
C SER A 6 -3.30 7.29 -9.53
N TYR A 7 -3.80 8.52 -9.64
CA TYR A 7 -5.23 8.78 -9.74
C TYR A 7 -5.51 9.88 -10.75
N THR A 8 -6.73 9.90 -11.24
CA THR A 8 -7.22 10.97 -12.08
C THR A 8 -8.01 11.96 -11.24
N VAL A 9 -7.97 13.23 -11.61
CA VAL A 9 -8.73 14.30 -10.97
C VAL A 9 -9.56 14.98 -12.03
N GLU A 10 -10.88 14.97 -11.90
CA GLU A 10 -11.79 15.57 -12.86
C GLU A 10 -12.63 16.65 -12.20
N PRO A 11 -12.60 17.90 -12.72
CA PRO A 11 -13.52 18.93 -12.25
C PRO A 11 -14.97 18.51 -12.50
N GLN A 12 -15.83 18.74 -11.54
CA GLN A 12 -17.25 18.40 -11.67
C GLN A 12 -18.07 19.63 -12.07
N PRO A 13 -19.12 19.47 -12.89
CA PRO A 13 -19.96 20.60 -13.32
C PRO A 13 -20.57 21.39 -12.15
N GLU A 14 -20.86 20.72 -11.05
CA GLU A 14 -21.47 21.31 -9.87
C GLU A 14 -20.46 21.85 -8.86
N GLY A 15 -19.18 21.80 -9.21
CA GLY A 15 -18.08 22.18 -8.35
C GLY A 15 -17.40 20.97 -7.73
N GLY A 16 -16.16 21.19 -7.25
CA GLY A 16 -15.36 20.13 -6.68
C GLY A 16 -14.66 19.27 -7.74
N TYR A 17 -13.99 18.26 -7.26
CA TYR A 17 -13.14 17.37 -8.06
C TYR A 17 -13.40 15.91 -7.71
N LEU A 18 -13.57 15.08 -8.72
CA LEU A 18 -13.67 13.64 -8.56
C LEU A 18 -12.28 13.01 -8.68
N VAL A 19 -11.92 12.19 -7.70
CA VAL A 19 -10.68 11.42 -7.67
C VAL A 19 -11.01 9.96 -7.94
N GLN A 20 -10.30 9.34 -8.88
CA GLN A 20 -10.42 7.92 -9.17
C GLN A 20 -9.02 7.31 -9.33
N PHE A 21 -8.72 6.30 -8.51
CA PHE A 21 -7.46 5.58 -8.65
C PHE A 21 -7.49 4.69 -9.90
N VAL A 22 -6.34 4.63 -10.59
CA VAL A 22 -6.24 3.89 -11.85
C VAL A 22 -6.25 2.38 -11.63
N ASP A 23 -5.54 1.91 -10.59
CA ASP A 23 -5.35 0.48 -10.36
C ASP A 23 -6.34 -0.13 -9.36
N LEU A 24 -7.19 0.69 -8.75
CA LEU A 24 -8.12 0.26 -7.70
C LEU A 24 -9.49 0.85 -8.00
N GLU A 25 -10.35 0.05 -8.59
CA GLU A 25 -11.68 0.49 -9.04
C GLU A 25 -12.54 1.05 -7.90
N GLU A 26 -12.43 0.47 -6.73
CA GLU A 26 -13.20 0.89 -5.56
C GLU A 26 -12.61 2.10 -4.82
N ALA A 27 -11.44 2.58 -5.23
CA ALA A 27 -10.77 3.71 -4.59
C ALA A 27 -11.11 5.01 -5.32
N PHE A 28 -12.11 5.72 -4.82
CA PHE A 28 -12.53 7.01 -5.37
C PHE A 28 -13.05 7.91 -4.25
N THR A 29 -12.98 9.22 -4.48
CA THR A 29 -13.46 10.22 -3.53
C THR A 29 -13.72 11.54 -4.24
N GLU A 30 -14.25 12.52 -3.52
CA GLU A 30 -14.46 13.87 -4.01
C GLU A 30 -13.87 14.88 -3.04
N GLY A 31 -13.32 15.96 -3.57
CA GLY A 31 -12.82 17.07 -2.78
C GLY A 31 -13.32 18.40 -3.35
N GLU A 32 -13.45 19.40 -2.48
CA GLU A 32 -13.90 20.74 -2.91
C GLU A 32 -12.80 21.51 -3.60
N THR A 33 -11.55 21.26 -3.21
CA THR A 33 -10.36 21.89 -3.79
C THR A 33 -9.37 20.82 -4.22
N LEU A 34 -8.38 21.18 -5.04
CA LEU A 34 -7.32 20.24 -5.42
C LEU A 34 -6.51 19.77 -4.21
N GLU A 35 -6.28 20.64 -3.23
CA GLU A 35 -5.58 20.27 -2.00
C GLU A 35 -6.39 19.26 -1.17
N GLN A 36 -7.68 19.51 -1.02
CA GLN A 36 -8.56 18.58 -0.32
C GLN A 36 -8.65 17.25 -1.06
N ALA A 37 -8.76 17.29 -2.37
CA ALA A 37 -8.80 16.07 -3.20
C ALA A 37 -7.54 15.22 -3.00
N ALA A 38 -6.36 15.84 -2.95
CA ALA A 38 -5.10 15.13 -2.71
C ALA A 38 -5.06 14.49 -1.31
N PHE A 39 -5.51 15.23 -0.30
CA PHE A 39 -5.58 14.71 1.07
C PHE A 39 -6.54 13.51 1.16
N LEU A 40 -7.73 13.65 0.61
CA LEU A 40 -8.74 12.59 0.62
C LEU A 40 -8.34 11.40 -0.26
N ALA A 41 -7.57 11.64 -1.32
CA ALA A 41 -7.02 10.55 -2.15
C ALA A 41 -6.13 9.63 -1.30
N ALA A 42 -5.22 10.19 -0.50
CA ALA A 42 -4.36 9.39 0.36
C ALA A 42 -5.18 8.62 1.42
N GLU A 43 -6.23 9.24 1.98
CA GLU A 43 -7.09 8.57 2.95
C GLU A 43 -7.86 7.40 2.35
N VAL A 44 -8.50 7.59 1.20
CA VAL A 44 -9.27 6.51 0.57
C VAL A 44 -8.35 5.39 0.10
N LEU A 45 -7.17 5.73 -0.40
CA LEU A 45 -6.16 4.74 -0.78
C LEU A 45 -5.77 3.87 0.40
N THR A 46 -5.45 4.49 1.54
CA THR A 46 -5.10 3.77 2.76
C THR A 46 -6.23 2.81 3.17
N GLY A 47 -7.47 3.29 3.18
CA GLY A 47 -8.61 2.47 3.57
C GLY A 47 -8.85 1.27 2.65
N VAL A 48 -8.80 1.48 1.35
CA VAL A 48 -9.02 0.43 0.35
C VAL A 48 -7.91 -0.62 0.42
N LEU A 49 -6.65 -0.19 0.48
CA LEU A 49 -5.52 -1.12 0.57
C LEU A 49 -5.53 -1.90 1.88
N ALA A 50 -5.81 -1.22 3.00
CA ALA A 50 -5.92 -1.87 4.30
C ALA A 50 -6.96 -2.99 4.26
N LEU A 51 -8.12 -2.71 3.69
CA LEU A 51 -9.21 -3.69 3.62
C LEU A 51 -8.83 -4.90 2.76
N ARG A 52 -8.20 -4.68 1.61
CA ARG A 52 -7.73 -5.79 0.76
C ARG A 52 -6.69 -6.64 1.47
N LEU A 53 -5.72 -6.00 2.12
CA LEU A 53 -4.68 -6.70 2.87
C LEU A 53 -5.27 -7.52 4.03
N GLU A 54 -6.20 -6.95 4.77
CA GLU A 54 -6.89 -7.63 5.87
C GLU A 54 -7.65 -8.87 5.41
N ARG A 55 -8.25 -8.79 4.22
CA ARG A 55 -9.03 -9.89 3.64
C ARG A 55 -8.17 -10.91 2.89
N GLY A 56 -6.87 -10.67 2.77
CA GLY A 56 -6.00 -11.52 1.97
C GLY A 56 -6.27 -11.46 0.48
N GLU A 57 -6.92 -10.41 0.01
CA GLU A 57 -7.19 -10.22 -1.41
C GLU A 57 -5.94 -9.75 -2.15
N ASP A 58 -5.91 -9.97 -3.45
CA ASP A 58 -4.81 -9.50 -4.30
C ASP A 58 -4.77 -7.98 -4.33
N VAL A 59 -3.54 -7.46 -4.26
CA VAL A 59 -3.28 -6.03 -4.40
C VAL A 59 -2.39 -5.86 -5.62
N PRO A 60 -2.87 -5.16 -6.67
CA PRO A 60 -2.05 -4.93 -7.84
C PRO A 60 -0.92 -3.96 -7.50
N PRO A 61 0.30 -4.18 -8.04
CA PRO A 61 1.35 -3.18 -7.92
C PRO A 61 0.95 -1.92 -8.69
N PRO A 62 1.45 -0.74 -8.30
CA PRO A 62 1.12 0.49 -9.00
C PRO A 62 1.57 0.47 -10.45
N SER A 63 0.67 0.88 -11.36
CA SER A 63 1.02 1.15 -12.76
C SER A 63 1.85 2.43 -12.85
N PRO A 64 2.59 2.63 -13.95
CA PRO A 64 3.31 3.89 -14.17
C PRO A 64 2.36 5.09 -14.08
N ALA A 65 2.82 6.15 -13.42
CA ALA A 65 1.98 7.34 -13.19
C ALA A 65 1.63 8.10 -14.48
N GLU A 66 2.54 8.12 -15.44
CA GLU A 66 2.35 8.79 -16.74
C GLU A 66 1.94 10.26 -16.59
N GLY A 67 2.54 10.95 -15.63
CA GLY A 67 2.25 12.36 -15.37
C GLY A 67 1.03 12.62 -14.48
N ARG A 68 0.30 11.58 -14.10
CA ARG A 68 -0.83 11.71 -13.17
C ARG A 68 -0.34 11.96 -11.73
N PRO A 69 -1.14 12.65 -10.91
CA PRO A 69 -0.83 12.74 -9.50
C PRO A 69 -0.82 11.36 -8.83
N VAL A 70 -0.02 11.21 -7.80
CA VAL A 70 0.12 9.95 -7.06
C VAL A 70 -0.14 10.18 -5.58
N ALA A 71 -0.57 9.12 -4.90
CA ALA A 71 -0.71 9.11 -3.45
C ALA A 71 0.01 7.89 -2.90
N VAL A 72 0.48 8.01 -1.67
CA VAL A 72 1.15 6.95 -0.92
C VAL A 72 0.29 6.65 0.31
N PRO A 73 0.02 5.37 0.62
CA PRO A 73 -0.77 5.05 1.81
C PRO A 73 0.02 5.33 3.09
N ASP A 74 -0.64 5.26 4.24
CA ASP A 74 0.02 5.46 5.52
C ASP A 74 1.07 4.37 5.81
N ALA A 75 1.91 4.61 6.81
CA ALA A 75 3.07 3.75 7.10
C ALA A 75 2.70 2.29 7.41
N PRO A 76 1.66 1.98 8.21
CA PRO A 76 1.27 0.58 8.43
C PRO A 76 0.89 -0.16 7.15
N VAL A 77 0.18 0.50 6.24
CA VAL A 77 -0.18 -0.09 4.95
C VAL A 77 1.04 -0.22 4.06
N GLN A 78 1.93 0.79 4.03
CA GLN A 78 3.19 0.71 3.30
C GLN A 78 3.99 -0.53 3.70
N ALA A 79 4.16 -0.75 4.99
CA ALA A 79 4.93 -1.88 5.51
C ALA A 79 4.34 -3.21 5.04
N ALA A 80 3.03 -3.39 5.17
CA ALA A 80 2.36 -4.63 4.75
C ALA A 80 2.44 -4.84 3.24
N LEU A 81 2.29 -3.77 2.45
CA LEU A 81 2.41 -3.85 0.99
C LEU A 81 3.81 -4.28 0.56
N LEU A 82 4.84 -3.68 1.14
CA LEU A 82 6.22 -4.00 0.78
C LEU A 82 6.55 -5.46 1.07
N VAL A 83 6.13 -5.98 2.21
CA VAL A 83 6.30 -7.40 2.54
C VAL A 83 5.55 -8.26 1.52
N ARG A 84 4.31 -7.90 1.22
CA ARG A 84 3.45 -8.62 0.29
C ARG A 84 4.06 -8.68 -1.11
N PHE A 85 4.54 -7.55 -1.63
CA PHE A 85 5.15 -7.49 -2.96
C PHE A 85 6.48 -8.23 -3.00
N ALA A 86 7.30 -8.10 -1.96
CA ALA A 86 8.57 -8.82 -1.88
C ALA A 86 8.37 -10.34 -1.80
N GLN A 87 7.25 -10.78 -1.27
CA GLN A 87 6.89 -12.19 -1.15
C GLN A 87 6.65 -12.85 -2.52
N GLN A 88 6.25 -12.08 -3.52
CA GLN A 88 6.05 -12.55 -4.91
C GLN A 88 5.18 -13.81 -5.02
N GLY A 89 4.08 -13.84 -4.27
CA GLY A 89 3.15 -14.97 -4.29
C GLY A 89 3.62 -16.24 -3.58
N LYS A 90 4.82 -16.23 -2.98
CA LYS A 90 5.31 -17.36 -2.21
C LYS A 90 4.46 -17.57 -0.95
N PRO A 91 4.30 -18.81 -0.49
CA PRO A 91 3.46 -19.05 0.68
C PRO A 91 4.04 -18.47 1.96
N LEU A 92 3.16 -18.08 2.88
CA LEU A 92 3.57 -17.56 4.19
C LEU A 92 4.43 -18.54 4.98
N SER A 93 4.25 -19.85 4.77
CA SER A 93 5.08 -20.86 5.41
C SER A 93 6.56 -20.72 5.05
N GLU A 94 6.88 -20.31 3.81
CA GLU A 94 8.25 -20.05 3.41
C GLU A 94 8.81 -18.82 4.12
N LEU A 95 8.04 -17.74 4.20
CA LEU A 95 8.45 -16.53 4.90
C LEU A 95 8.68 -16.83 6.40
N ALA A 96 7.77 -17.55 7.03
CA ALA A 96 7.90 -17.93 8.45
C ALA A 96 9.16 -18.75 8.68
N ARG A 97 9.44 -19.72 7.83
CA ARG A 97 10.63 -20.55 7.91
C ARG A 97 11.91 -19.72 7.72
N ALA A 98 11.94 -18.89 6.70
CA ALA A 98 13.10 -18.04 6.41
C ALA A 98 13.40 -17.05 7.53
N MET A 99 12.37 -16.56 8.21
CA MET A 99 12.52 -15.66 9.37
C MET A 99 12.79 -16.41 10.68
N GLY A 100 12.61 -17.71 10.72
CA GLY A 100 12.69 -18.46 11.97
C GLY A 100 11.57 -18.10 12.95
N THR A 101 10.38 -17.84 12.46
CA THR A 101 9.23 -17.41 13.27
C THR A 101 8.01 -18.29 12.99
N SER A 102 6.93 -18.07 13.76
CA SER A 102 5.68 -18.80 13.57
C SER A 102 4.92 -18.27 12.34
N TRP A 103 4.05 -19.11 11.79
CA TRP A 103 3.18 -18.70 10.70
C TRP A 103 2.28 -17.50 11.06
N PRO A 104 1.63 -17.46 12.23
CA PRO A 104 0.85 -16.29 12.63
C PRO A 104 1.67 -15.01 12.73
N ALA A 105 2.92 -15.10 13.20
CA ALA A 105 3.80 -13.93 13.27
C ALA A 105 4.16 -13.41 11.87
N ALA A 106 4.44 -14.31 10.93
CA ALA A 106 4.69 -13.94 9.54
C ALA A 106 3.44 -13.33 8.91
N GLN A 107 2.27 -13.90 9.16
CA GLN A 107 1.00 -13.39 8.63
C GLN A 107 0.74 -11.95 9.08
N ARG A 108 1.05 -11.60 10.32
CA ARG A 108 0.85 -10.24 10.82
C ARG A 108 1.64 -9.21 10.03
N LEU A 109 2.76 -9.58 9.43
CA LEU A 109 3.58 -8.68 8.62
C LEU A 109 2.96 -8.40 7.24
N THR A 110 2.01 -9.20 6.80
CA THR A 110 1.30 -9.00 5.54
C THR A 110 -0.01 -8.24 5.69
N ARG A 111 -0.32 -7.79 6.91
CA ARG A 111 -1.52 -7.03 7.25
C ARG A 111 -1.13 -5.72 7.92
N PRO A 112 -1.92 -4.66 7.75
CA PRO A 112 -1.63 -3.40 8.43
C PRO A 112 -1.57 -3.59 9.95
N GLY A 113 -0.53 -3.06 10.57
CA GLY A 113 -0.29 -3.21 11.99
C GLY A 113 0.83 -2.29 12.43
N ASN A 114 1.49 -2.68 13.49
CA ASN A 114 2.60 -1.89 14.04
C ASN A 114 3.84 -2.77 14.27
N PRO A 115 4.45 -3.29 13.21
CA PRO A 115 5.66 -4.08 13.35
C PRO A 115 6.83 -3.21 13.82
N THR A 116 7.80 -3.83 14.50
CA THR A 116 9.03 -3.13 14.83
C THR A 116 9.90 -3.02 13.59
N LEU A 117 10.83 -2.05 13.59
CA LEU A 117 11.80 -1.91 12.51
C LEU A 117 12.63 -3.18 12.38
N LYS A 118 12.98 -3.82 13.50
CA LYS A 118 13.73 -5.09 13.48
C LYS A 118 12.95 -6.21 12.81
N GLN A 119 11.65 -6.31 13.05
CA GLN A 119 10.82 -7.31 12.39
C GLN A 119 10.79 -7.07 10.87
N LEU A 120 10.68 -5.81 10.45
CA LEU A 120 10.69 -5.45 9.02
C LEU A 120 12.06 -5.74 8.39
N GLU A 121 13.15 -5.45 9.08
CA GLU A 121 14.49 -5.78 8.59
C GLU A 121 14.65 -7.29 8.40
N ARG A 122 14.19 -8.09 9.36
CA ARG A 122 14.24 -9.55 9.27
C ARG A 122 13.39 -10.09 8.13
N ALA A 123 12.19 -9.54 7.94
CA ALA A 123 11.34 -9.92 6.82
C ALA A 123 11.99 -9.58 5.49
N ALA A 124 12.55 -8.38 5.37
CA ALA A 124 13.26 -7.97 4.16
C ALA A 124 14.42 -8.92 3.84
N ALA A 125 15.25 -9.22 4.82
CA ALA A 125 16.38 -10.13 4.64
C ALA A 125 15.93 -11.52 4.22
N ALA A 126 14.86 -12.04 4.84
CA ALA A 126 14.28 -13.33 4.49
C ALA A 126 13.75 -13.38 3.05
N LEU A 127 13.37 -12.24 2.51
CA LEU A 127 12.86 -12.11 1.15
C LEU A 127 13.94 -11.67 0.14
N GLY A 128 15.21 -11.68 0.55
CA GLY A 128 16.34 -11.29 -0.29
C GLY A 128 16.40 -9.80 -0.57
N LYS A 129 15.84 -8.97 0.30
CA LYS A 129 15.74 -7.52 0.17
C LYS A 129 16.45 -6.82 1.34
N ARG A 130 16.53 -5.52 1.24
CA ARG A 130 17.06 -4.66 2.30
C ARG A 130 16.03 -3.58 2.61
N LEU A 131 15.76 -3.34 3.89
CA LEU A 131 14.90 -2.25 4.30
C LEU A 131 15.64 -0.92 4.13
N VAL A 132 15.03 0.00 3.40
CA VAL A 132 15.53 1.38 3.24
C VAL A 132 14.41 2.31 3.67
N LEU A 133 14.71 3.21 4.61
CA LEU A 133 13.75 4.20 5.09
C LEU A 133 14.00 5.53 4.40
N ALA A 134 12.92 6.22 4.08
CA ALA A 134 13.00 7.54 3.48
C ALA A 134 11.93 8.45 4.07
N LEU A 135 12.29 9.71 4.26
CA LEU A 135 11.34 10.78 4.60
C LEU A 135 11.24 11.70 3.39
N GLU A 136 10.04 11.92 2.92
CA GLU A 136 9.78 12.74 1.74
C GLU A 136 9.06 14.04 2.11
#